data_b4409952f237dd54314328170986357e
#
_entry.id   b4409952f237dd54314328170986357e
#
_cell.length_a   1.000
_cell.length_b   1.000
_cell.length_c   1.000
_cell.angle_alpha   90.00
_cell.angle_beta   90.00
_cell.angle_gamma   90.00
#
_symmetry.space_group_name_H-M   'P 1'
#
loop_
_entity.id
_entity.type
_entity.pdbx_description
1 polymer ?
#
loop_
_entity_poly.entity_id
_entity_poly.type
_entity_poly.pdbx_seq_one_letter_code
_entity_poly.pdbx_strand_id
1 'polypeptide(L)'
;VVRYLGLASPSPKDVMYQIKTPVTYSQRTGLTTLRRILTLTAILLALLLFGSLGFVWLEGWDFFDALYMTVTTLSTVGYGEVHPLSHTGRLYNMGLILVGMGVLTYIITSLARVVVEGEIREVLGRRSLVKNIQKLKNHYIICGFGRIGEIIARQLQGRGVPLVIVENKPENLSRLEESGYYVVCGDATREEVLLEAGIDRARGLVAVVSSDADNVYIVLSARSLNPALYIVARAEEEGAEQKLLRAGADRVESPYEMGGRKMASAILRPTVTTFMELALTEGLEWSMEEIKVGAGSSLVGVALKDSGLRQKLDLILVAIKRGDGEMLFNPTLETPILAGDTVIALGMRRNLEALEELAR
;
A
#
# COMPACT_ATOMS: atom_id res chain seq x y z
N VAL A 1 17.46 -15.37 7.64
CA VAL A 1 16.87 -14.39 6.68
C VAL A 1 16.77 -13.00 7.32
N VAL A 2 16.29 -12.87 8.57
CA VAL A 2 16.13 -11.56 9.26
C VAL A 2 17.47 -10.85 9.48
N ARG A 3 18.57 -11.57 9.73
CA ARG A 3 19.93 -10.98 9.92
C ARG A 3 20.57 -10.45 8.65
N TYR A 4 20.18 -10.93 7.47
CA TYR A 4 20.69 -10.39 6.19
C TYR A 4 20.11 -9.02 5.84
N LEU A 5 19.02 -8.60 6.50
CA LEU A 5 18.34 -7.35 6.21
C LEU A 5 18.81 -6.17 7.06
N GLY A 6 19.71 -6.37 8.04
CA GLY A 6 20.25 -5.30 8.91
C GLY A 6 19.16 -4.52 9.68
N LEU A 7 18.01 -5.16 9.93
CA LEU A 7 16.91 -4.58 10.68
C LEU A 7 17.04 -4.95 12.15
N ALA A 8 17.20 -3.96 13.02
CA ALA A 8 16.99 -4.15 14.44
C ALA A 8 15.53 -4.57 14.66
N SER A 9 15.29 -5.65 15.43
CA SER A 9 13.95 -6.07 15.78
C SER A 9 13.23 -4.95 16.54
N PRO A 10 12.09 -4.42 16.06
CA PRO A 10 11.34 -3.45 16.84
C PRO A 10 10.78 -4.11 18.10
N SER A 11 10.78 -3.36 19.21
CA SER A 11 10.17 -3.78 20.46
C SER A 11 8.67 -4.06 20.26
N PRO A 12 8.07 -5.04 20.97
CA PRO A 12 6.64 -5.32 20.89
C PRO A 12 5.73 -4.13 21.20
N LYS A 13 6.25 -3.08 21.83
CA LYS A 13 5.54 -1.83 22.14
C LYS A 13 5.44 -0.87 20.95
N ASP A 14 6.38 -0.96 19.98
CA ASP A 14 6.38 -0.08 18.80
C ASP A 14 5.39 -0.55 17.73
N VAL A 15 4.96 -1.80 17.79
CA VAL A 15 3.98 -2.40 16.85
C VAL A 15 2.54 -1.97 17.18
N MET A 16 2.26 -1.50 18.41
CA MET A 16 0.89 -1.23 18.88
C MET A 16 0.37 0.19 18.61
N TYR A 17 1.19 1.07 18.01
CA TYR A 17 0.79 2.42 17.59
C TYR A 17 0.61 2.56 16.07
N GLN A 18 -0.03 1.59 15.43
CA GLN A 18 -0.55 1.80 14.08
C GLN A 18 -1.93 2.46 14.17
N ILE A 19 -1.90 3.77 14.13
CA ILE A 19 -3.08 4.62 14.04
C ILE A 19 -3.81 4.23 12.76
N LYS A 20 -5.11 3.90 12.86
CA LYS A 20 -6.02 3.72 11.73
C LYS A 20 -5.95 4.96 10.84
N THR A 21 -5.29 4.85 9.70
CA THR A 21 -5.12 5.96 8.76
C THR A 21 -6.02 5.76 7.55
N PRO A 22 -6.77 6.78 7.13
CA PRO A 22 -7.66 6.68 5.98
C PRO A 22 -6.88 6.65 4.65
N VAL A 23 -7.47 6.02 3.65
CA VAL A 23 -6.95 5.89 2.27
C VAL A 23 -6.85 7.24 1.57
N THR A 24 -5.79 7.48 0.82
CA THR A 24 -5.57 8.74 0.07
C THR A 24 -6.13 8.62 -1.36
N TYR A 25 -7.17 9.35 -1.69
CA TYR A 25 -7.79 9.44 -3.03
C TYR A 25 -7.17 10.55 -3.89
N SER A 26 -7.05 10.36 -5.23
CA SER A 26 -6.39 11.27 -6.18
C SER A 26 -6.86 12.74 -6.11
N GLN A 27 -5.97 13.71 -6.39
CA GLN A 27 -6.19 15.17 -6.30
C GLN A 27 -7.40 15.74 -7.06
N ARG A 28 -8.06 14.98 -7.95
CA ARG A 28 -9.21 15.47 -8.72
C ARG A 28 -10.46 15.72 -7.86
N THR A 29 -10.66 14.98 -6.76
CA THR A 29 -11.85 15.10 -5.92
C THR A 29 -11.85 16.38 -5.08
N GLY A 30 -10.73 16.77 -4.49
CA GLY A 30 -10.65 17.96 -3.64
C GLY A 30 -10.90 19.29 -4.37
N LEU A 31 -10.43 19.42 -5.61
CA LEU A 31 -10.68 20.60 -6.45
C LEU A 31 -12.14 20.70 -6.92
N THR A 32 -12.77 19.55 -7.18
CA THR A 32 -14.19 19.49 -7.57
C THR A 32 -15.12 19.86 -6.42
N THR A 33 -14.81 19.42 -5.20
CA THR A 33 -15.59 19.73 -3.99
C THR A 33 -15.49 21.21 -3.60
N LEU A 34 -14.28 21.78 -3.60
CA LEU A 34 -14.09 23.22 -3.36
C LEU A 34 -14.81 24.06 -4.41
N ARG A 35 -14.71 23.70 -5.67
CA ARG A 35 -15.41 24.36 -6.78
C ARG A 35 -16.93 24.25 -6.61
N ARG A 36 -17.44 23.11 -6.17
CA ARG A 36 -18.86 22.89 -5.89
C ARG A 36 -19.36 23.78 -4.74
N ILE A 37 -18.63 23.85 -3.63
CA ILE A 37 -18.95 24.74 -2.48
C ILE A 37 -18.96 26.20 -2.92
N LEU A 38 -17.94 26.65 -3.64
CA LEU A 38 -17.87 28.01 -4.18
C LEU A 38 -19.05 28.33 -5.11
N THR A 39 -19.43 27.37 -5.98
CA THR A 39 -20.58 27.53 -6.87
C THR A 39 -21.90 27.64 -6.09
N LEU A 40 -22.11 26.80 -5.06
CA LEU A 40 -23.32 26.88 -4.22
C LEU A 40 -23.41 28.20 -3.45
N THR A 41 -22.27 28.67 -2.91
CA THR A 41 -22.21 29.98 -2.23
C THR A 41 -22.50 31.13 -3.20
N ALA A 42 -21.94 31.05 -4.43
CA ALA A 42 -22.20 32.07 -5.45
C ALA A 42 -23.68 32.10 -5.88
N ILE A 43 -24.34 30.93 -6.03
CA ILE A 43 -25.77 30.84 -6.34
C ILE A 43 -26.60 31.48 -5.21
N LEU A 44 -26.27 31.19 -3.94
CA LEU A 44 -26.97 31.75 -2.80
C LEU A 44 -26.86 33.30 -2.76
N LEU A 45 -25.63 33.80 -2.95
CA LEU A 45 -25.38 35.25 -2.98
C LEU A 45 -26.10 35.94 -4.16
N ALA A 46 -26.09 35.32 -5.33
CA ALA A 46 -26.78 35.81 -6.51
C ALA A 46 -28.31 35.86 -6.26
N LEU A 47 -28.87 34.85 -5.62
CA LEU A 47 -30.30 34.82 -5.29
C LEU A 47 -30.70 35.88 -4.24
N LEU A 48 -29.84 36.10 -3.24
CA LEU A 48 -30.02 37.18 -2.25
C LEU A 48 -29.98 38.56 -2.91
N LEU A 49 -28.99 38.80 -3.77
CA LEU A 49 -28.88 40.06 -4.51
C LEU A 49 -30.09 40.29 -5.43
N PHE A 50 -30.44 39.25 -6.21
CA PHE A 50 -31.60 39.34 -7.12
C PHE A 50 -32.90 39.60 -6.36
N GLY A 51 -33.13 38.90 -5.25
CA GLY A 51 -34.31 39.09 -4.41
C GLY A 51 -34.38 40.50 -3.84
N SER A 52 -33.28 41.00 -3.28
CA SER A 52 -33.21 42.35 -2.68
C SER A 52 -33.39 43.46 -3.72
N LEU A 53 -32.67 43.37 -4.84
CA LEU A 53 -32.76 44.35 -5.92
C LEU A 53 -34.18 44.41 -6.55
N GLY A 54 -34.84 43.24 -6.62
CA GLY A 54 -36.22 43.18 -7.12
C GLY A 54 -37.19 43.93 -6.23
N PHE A 55 -37.11 43.82 -4.90
CA PHE A 55 -37.94 44.62 -3.98
C PHE A 55 -37.59 46.11 -4.02
N VAL A 56 -36.31 46.48 -4.08
CA VAL A 56 -35.89 47.89 -4.25
C VAL A 56 -36.51 48.49 -5.52
N TRP A 57 -36.45 47.74 -6.64
CA TRP A 57 -36.90 48.25 -7.95
C TRP A 57 -38.43 48.26 -8.10
N LEU A 58 -39.11 47.21 -7.60
CA LEU A 58 -40.58 47.09 -7.74
C LEU A 58 -41.37 47.85 -6.69
N GLU A 59 -40.88 47.88 -5.45
CA GLU A 59 -41.60 48.46 -4.31
C GLU A 59 -40.99 49.80 -3.81
N GLY A 60 -39.78 50.14 -4.32
CA GLY A 60 -39.06 51.37 -3.88
C GLY A 60 -38.53 51.31 -2.47
N TRP A 61 -38.36 50.12 -1.89
CA TRP A 61 -37.91 49.94 -0.52
C TRP A 61 -36.45 50.28 -0.33
N ASP A 62 -36.06 50.62 0.93
CA ASP A 62 -34.65 50.67 1.25
C ASP A 62 -33.96 49.32 1.09
N PHE A 63 -32.68 49.35 0.78
CA PHE A 63 -31.91 48.10 0.50
C PHE A 63 -31.90 47.15 1.71
N PHE A 64 -31.81 47.69 2.94
CA PHE A 64 -31.83 46.86 4.15
C PHE A 64 -33.18 46.18 4.39
N ASP A 65 -34.29 46.84 4.17
CA ASP A 65 -35.62 46.27 4.29
C ASP A 65 -35.87 45.22 3.22
N ALA A 66 -35.44 45.49 1.98
CA ALA A 66 -35.49 44.56 0.86
C ALA A 66 -34.62 43.30 1.11
N LEU A 67 -33.42 43.48 1.67
CA LEU A 67 -32.51 42.37 2.03
C LEU A 67 -33.11 41.54 3.18
N TYR A 68 -33.64 42.18 4.21
CA TYR A 68 -34.28 41.50 5.33
C TYR A 68 -35.50 40.68 4.88
N MET A 69 -36.36 41.25 4.03
CA MET A 69 -37.50 40.53 3.44
C MET A 69 -37.02 39.33 2.59
N THR A 70 -35.98 39.51 1.78
CA THR A 70 -35.40 38.42 0.97
C THR A 70 -34.86 37.32 1.86
N VAL A 71 -34.08 37.65 2.88
CA VAL A 71 -33.49 36.65 3.81
C VAL A 71 -34.60 35.91 4.56
N THR A 72 -35.58 36.58 5.10
CA THR A 72 -36.69 35.93 5.83
C THR A 72 -37.55 35.05 4.93
N THR A 73 -37.75 35.44 3.67
CA THR A 73 -38.44 34.64 2.66
C THR A 73 -37.66 33.40 2.28
N LEU A 74 -36.39 33.55 1.91
CA LEU A 74 -35.53 32.42 1.47
C LEU A 74 -35.20 31.47 2.63
N SER A 75 -35.06 31.97 3.85
CA SER A 75 -34.83 31.11 5.03
C SER A 75 -36.09 30.38 5.49
N THR A 76 -37.23 30.57 4.83
CA THR A 76 -38.54 29.99 5.18
C THR A 76 -39.06 30.39 6.57
N VAL A 77 -38.52 31.46 7.19
CA VAL A 77 -38.93 31.94 8.52
C VAL A 77 -40.27 32.68 8.45
N GLY A 78 -40.45 33.58 7.45
CA GLY A 78 -41.73 34.17 7.10
C GLY A 78 -42.43 34.96 8.22
N TYR A 79 -41.72 35.87 8.91
CA TYR A 79 -42.33 36.68 9.97
C TYR A 79 -43.48 37.60 9.50
N GLY A 80 -43.56 37.85 8.18
CA GLY A 80 -44.57 38.73 7.59
C GLY A 80 -43.97 39.71 6.58
N GLU A 81 -44.82 40.55 5.98
CA GLU A 81 -44.36 41.58 5.05
C GLU A 81 -43.74 42.73 5.83
N VAL A 82 -42.52 43.18 5.47
CA VAL A 82 -41.83 44.32 6.11
C VAL A 82 -42.64 45.62 5.90
N HIS A 83 -43.12 45.78 4.67
CA HIS A 83 -44.08 46.82 4.29
C HIS A 83 -45.18 46.18 3.44
N PRO A 84 -46.40 46.78 3.34
CA PRO A 84 -47.45 46.25 2.49
C PRO A 84 -47.00 46.14 1.03
N LEU A 85 -47.11 44.94 0.46
CA LEU A 85 -46.71 44.65 -0.92
C LEU A 85 -47.83 45.05 -1.90
N SER A 86 -47.43 45.63 -3.01
CA SER A 86 -48.28 45.81 -4.18
C SER A 86 -48.69 44.47 -4.80
N HIS A 87 -49.66 44.46 -5.72
CA HIS A 87 -49.99 43.24 -6.47
C HIS A 87 -48.77 42.67 -7.24
N THR A 88 -47.94 43.53 -7.81
CA THR A 88 -46.73 43.18 -8.53
C THR A 88 -45.67 42.60 -7.58
N GLY A 89 -45.48 43.22 -6.41
CA GLY A 89 -44.58 42.73 -5.38
C GLY A 89 -44.99 41.39 -4.80
N ARG A 90 -46.28 41.15 -4.61
CA ARG A 90 -46.78 39.82 -4.21
C ARG A 90 -46.53 38.74 -5.24
N LEU A 91 -46.74 39.05 -6.53
CA LEU A 91 -46.44 38.10 -7.61
C LEU A 91 -44.93 37.79 -7.69
N TYR A 92 -44.10 38.83 -7.54
CA TYR A 92 -42.65 38.69 -7.45
C TYR A 92 -42.21 37.81 -6.25
N ASN A 93 -42.79 38.09 -5.08
CA ASN A 93 -42.50 37.31 -3.86
C ASN A 93 -42.90 35.82 -3.99
N MET A 94 -44.07 35.54 -4.60
CA MET A 94 -44.44 34.14 -4.90
C MET A 94 -43.44 33.45 -5.81
N GLY A 95 -42.94 34.12 -6.84
CA GLY A 95 -41.89 33.62 -7.72
C GLY A 95 -40.58 33.38 -6.96
N LEU A 96 -40.20 34.33 -6.08
CA LEU A 96 -38.99 34.21 -5.26
C LEU A 96 -39.06 33.03 -4.28
N ILE A 97 -40.24 32.80 -3.65
CA ILE A 97 -40.47 31.63 -2.79
C ILE A 97 -40.29 30.34 -3.53
N LEU A 98 -40.89 30.18 -4.72
CA LEU A 98 -40.81 28.94 -5.49
C LEU A 98 -39.37 28.65 -5.95
N VAL A 99 -38.69 29.64 -6.52
CA VAL A 99 -37.29 29.51 -6.96
C VAL A 99 -36.38 29.31 -5.76
N GLY A 100 -36.58 30.08 -4.66
CA GLY A 100 -35.78 29.99 -3.46
C GLY A 100 -35.86 28.62 -2.79
N MET A 101 -37.07 28.05 -2.69
CA MET A 101 -37.26 26.70 -2.14
C MET A 101 -36.53 25.63 -2.97
N GLY A 102 -36.60 25.72 -4.32
CA GLY A 102 -35.88 24.82 -5.19
C GLY A 102 -34.36 24.87 -5.03
N VAL A 103 -33.83 26.12 -4.98
CA VAL A 103 -32.38 26.34 -4.80
C VAL A 103 -31.94 25.92 -3.39
N LEU A 104 -32.68 26.21 -2.35
CA LEU A 104 -32.35 25.82 -0.98
C LEU A 104 -32.33 24.29 -0.82
N THR A 105 -33.33 23.59 -1.37
CA THR A 105 -33.38 22.12 -1.38
C THR A 105 -32.19 21.52 -2.13
N TYR A 106 -31.78 22.11 -3.25
CA TYR A 106 -30.60 21.69 -4.00
C TYR A 106 -29.31 21.90 -3.19
N ILE A 107 -29.17 23.04 -2.50
CA ILE A 107 -28.01 23.32 -1.64
C ILE A 107 -27.93 22.31 -0.49
N ILE A 108 -29.04 22.08 0.22
CA ILE A 108 -29.10 21.14 1.36
C ILE A 108 -28.74 19.72 0.91
N THR A 109 -29.34 19.24 -0.19
CA THR A 109 -29.03 17.90 -0.72
C THR A 109 -27.58 17.78 -1.22
N SER A 110 -27.03 18.83 -1.80
CA SER A 110 -25.63 18.84 -2.25
C SER A 110 -24.66 18.84 -1.06
N LEU A 111 -24.95 19.58 0.02
CA LEU A 111 -24.16 19.57 1.24
C LEU A 111 -24.28 18.23 1.98
N ALA A 112 -25.49 17.65 2.04
CA ALA A 112 -25.69 16.33 2.63
C ALA A 112 -24.84 15.25 1.92
N ARG A 113 -24.73 15.29 0.60
CA ARG A 113 -23.85 14.39 -0.15
C ARG A 113 -22.38 14.57 0.27
N VAL A 114 -21.89 15.80 0.35
CA VAL A 114 -20.50 16.09 0.76
C VAL A 114 -20.21 15.53 2.16
N VAL A 115 -21.17 15.57 3.07
CA VAL A 115 -21.04 15.04 4.44
C VAL A 115 -21.13 13.50 4.45
N VAL A 116 -22.09 12.94 3.73
CA VAL A 116 -22.34 11.47 3.69
C VAL A 116 -21.24 10.73 2.92
N GLU A 117 -20.77 11.30 1.81
CA GLU A 117 -19.66 10.74 1.01
C GLU A 117 -18.29 10.83 1.72
N GLY A 118 -18.23 11.39 2.94
CA GLY A 118 -17.01 11.41 3.76
C GLY A 118 -15.89 12.33 3.26
N GLU A 119 -16.13 13.14 2.21
CA GLU A 119 -15.12 13.99 1.56
C GLU A 119 -14.41 14.96 2.53
N ILE A 120 -15.06 15.38 3.61
CA ILE A 120 -14.44 16.28 4.62
C ILE A 120 -13.42 15.51 5.49
N ARG A 121 -13.70 14.25 5.84
CA ARG A 121 -12.75 13.40 6.58
C ARG A 121 -11.50 13.08 5.76
N GLU A 122 -11.66 12.89 4.45
CA GLU A 122 -10.55 12.64 3.53
C GLU A 122 -9.57 13.82 3.43
N VAL A 123 -10.07 15.04 3.30
CA VAL A 123 -9.23 16.26 3.17
C VAL A 123 -8.39 16.51 4.44
N LEU A 124 -8.95 16.27 5.62
CA LEU A 124 -8.24 16.45 6.90
C LEU A 124 -7.29 15.27 7.22
N GLY A 125 -7.67 14.04 6.90
CA GLY A 125 -6.83 12.84 7.05
C GLY A 125 -5.61 12.85 6.11
N ARG A 126 -5.76 13.36 4.90
CA ARG A 126 -4.74 13.46 3.86
C ARG A 126 -3.45 14.15 4.30
N ARG A 127 -3.57 15.31 4.94
CA ARG A 127 -2.39 16.09 5.38
C ARG A 127 -1.54 15.35 6.42
N SER A 128 -2.16 14.51 7.24
CA SER A 128 -1.45 13.69 8.23
C SER A 128 -0.75 12.47 7.60
N LEU A 129 -1.39 11.82 6.64
CA LEU A 129 -0.86 10.63 5.93
C LEU A 129 0.35 10.96 5.07
N VAL A 130 0.26 12.00 4.23
CA VAL A 130 1.38 12.46 3.39
C VAL A 130 2.59 12.81 4.27
N LYS A 131 2.38 13.50 5.40
CA LYS A 131 3.45 13.80 6.36
C LYS A 131 4.08 12.55 6.98
N ASN A 132 3.31 11.49 7.20
CA ASN A 132 3.82 10.25 7.76
C ASN A 132 4.60 9.43 6.71
N ILE A 133 4.10 9.34 5.47
CA ILE A 133 4.83 8.73 4.36
C ILE A 133 6.14 9.49 4.08
N GLN A 134 6.13 10.83 4.15
CA GLN A 134 7.34 11.63 3.98
C GLN A 134 8.44 11.36 5.02
N LYS A 135 8.09 10.86 6.20
CA LYS A 135 9.05 10.49 7.24
C LYS A 135 9.61 9.07 7.09
N LEU A 136 8.96 8.22 6.27
CA LEU A 136 9.41 6.86 6.04
C LEU A 136 10.73 6.85 5.26
N LYS A 137 11.65 6.00 5.68
CA LYS A 137 12.91 5.69 5.00
C LYS A 137 13.11 4.18 4.97
N ASN A 138 13.80 3.68 3.97
CA ASN A 138 14.07 2.25 3.81
C ASN A 138 12.81 1.38 3.81
N HIS A 139 11.67 1.93 3.39
CA HIS A 139 10.41 1.21 3.24
C HIS A 139 10.31 0.54 1.88
N TYR A 140 9.34 -0.36 1.73
CA TYR A 140 8.99 -0.98 0.46
C TYR A 140 7.73 -0.34 -0.12
N ILE A 141 7.69 -0.20 -1.44
CA ILE A 141 6.52 0.27 -2.18
C ILE A 141 5.90 -0.91 -2.89
N ILE A 142 4.60 -1.16 -2.71
CA ILE A 142 3.85 -2.21 -3.40
C ILE A 142 2.89 -1.53 -4.37
N CYS A 143 3.13 -1.69 -5.67
CA CYS A 143 2.29 -1.16 -6.74
C CYS A 143 1.24 -2.21 -7.12
N GLY A 144 -0.01 -1.99 -6.67
CA GLY A 144 -1.15 -2.88 -6.83
C GLY A 144 -1.49 -3.70 -5.58
N PHE A 145 -2.76 -3.63 -5.13
CA PHE A 145 -3.29 -4.38 -3.99
C PHE A 145 -4.34 -5.41 -4.43
N GLY A 146 -3.99 -6.17 -5.47
CA GLY A 146 -4.72 -7.36 -5.86
C GLY A 146 -4.36 -8.57 -4.98
N ARG A 147 -4.73 -9.77 -5.41
CA ARG A 147 -4.48 -11.04 -4.69
C ARG A 147 -3.01 -11.22 -4.27
N ILE A 148 -2.07 -10.93 -5.16
CA ILE A 148 -0.63 -11.08 -4.90
C ILE A 148 -0.11 -9.95 -4.03
N GLY A 149 -0.45 -8.69 -4.34
CA GLY A 149 -0.04 -7.53 -3.55
C GLY A 149 -0.49 -7.62 -2.10
N GLU A 150 -1.71 -8.10 -1.84
CA GLU A 150 -2.22 -8.34 -0.48
C GLU A 150 -1.41 -9.40 0.28
N ILE A 151 -1.06 -10.52 -0.37
CA ILE A 151 -0.23 -11.56 0.25
C ILE A 151 1.14 -11.00 0.63
N ILE A 152 1.79 -10.27 -0.30
CA ILE A 152 3.09 -9.65 -0.07
C ILE A 152 3.01 -8.64 1.08
N ALA A 153 2.01 -7.75 1.06
CA ALA A 153 1.82 -6.74 2.10
C ALA A 153 1.67 -7.37 3.48
N ARG A 154 0.85 -8.41 3.60
CA ARG A 154 0.62 -9.15 4.86
C ARG A 154 1.89 -9.82 5.37
N GLN A 155 2.66 -10.44 4.50
CA GLN A 155 3.92 -11.10 4.86
C GLN A 155 4.99 -10.10 5.33
N LEU A 156 5.11 -8.96 4.65
CA LEU A 156 6.05 -7.91 5.06
C LEU A 156 5.63 -7.24 6.37
N GLN A 157 4.33 -6.97 6.52
CA GLN A 157 3.78 -6.40 7.76
C GLN A 157 3.98 -7.33 8.96
N GLY A 158 3.75 -8.64 8.79
CA GLY A 158 3.95 -9.63 9.84
C GLY A 158 5.40 -9.71 10.35
N ARG A 159 6.36 -9.23 9.55
CA ARG A 159 7.78 -9.12 9.91
C ARG A 159 8.20 -7.70 10.34
N GLY A 160 7.25 -6.78 10.50
CA GLY A 160 7.52 -5.39 10.90
C GLY A 160 8.23 -4.55 9.83
N VAL A 161 8.19 -4.95 8.55
CA VAL A 161 8.80 -4.21 7.46
C VAL A 161 7.92 -3.03 7.08
N PRO A 162 8.44 -1.78 7.10
CA PRO A 162 7.64 -0.61 6.71
C PRO A 162 7.32 -0.68 5.22
N LEU A 163 6.05 -0.40 4.87
CA LEU A 163 5.59 -0.46 3.48
C LEU A 163 4.56 0.63 3.17
N VAL A 164 4.51 1.01 1.89
CA VAL A 164 3.52 1.91 1.30
C VAL A 164 2.85 1.16 0.15
N ILE A 165 1.53 1.21 0.07
CA ILE A 165 0.76 0.60 -1.02
C ILE A 165 0.30 1.69 -1.98
N VAL A 166 0.52 1.47 -3.28
CA VAL A 166 -0.03 2.30 -4.35
C VAL A 166 -1.16 1.52 -5.02
N GLU A 167 -2.38 2.06 -4.98
CA GLU A 167 -3.56 1.40 -5.54
C GLU A 167 -4.52 2.43 -6.15
N ASN A 168 -5.17 2.09 -7.26
CA ASN A 168 -6.09 2.98 -7.97
C ASN A 168 -7.54 2.46 -8.03
N LYS A 169 -7.79 1.19 -7.70
CA LYS A 169 -9.12 0.57 -7.78
C LYS A 169 -9.93 0.80 -6.51
N PRO A 170 -11.14 1.40 -6.59
CA PRO A 170 -11.98 1.70 -5.43
C PRO A 170 -12.29 0.48 -4.54
N GLU A 171 -12.53 -0.68 -5.16
CA GLU A 171 -12.82 -1.92 -4.45
C GLU A 171 -11.67 -2.39 -3.53
N ASN A 172 -10.42 -2.14 -3.93
CA ASN A 172 -9.25 -2.48 -3.13
C ASN A 172 -9.00 -1.44 -2.04
N LEU A 173 -9.31 -0.17 -2.33
CA LEU A 173 -9.13 0.92 -1.37
C LEU A 173 -9.99 0.75 -0.12
N SER A 174 -11.23 0.30 -0.26
CA SER A 174 -12.13 0.01 0.87
C SER A 174 -11.54 -1.06 1.81
N ARG A 175 -10.85 -2.06 1.25
CA ARG A 175 -10.18 -3.12 2.03
C ARG A 175 -8.92 -2.62 2.73
N LEU A 176 -8.24 -1.63 2.14
CA LEU A 176 -7.04 -1.01 2.69
C LEU A 176 -7.34 -0.09 3.88
N GLU A 177 -8.51 0.57 3.91
CA GLU A 177 -8.94 1.44 5.01
C GLU A 177 -8.96 0.71 6.37
N GLU A 178 -9.31 -0.58 6.37
CA GLU A 178 -9.39 -1.40 7.57
C GLU A 178 -8.04 -2.00 7.99
N SER A 179 -7.05 -2.00 7.09
CA SER A 179 -5.81 -2.78 7.25
C SER A 179 -4.68 -2.02 7.96
N GLY A 180 -4.78 -0.70 8.11
CA GLY A 180 -3.78 0.13 8.77
C GLY A 180 -2.48 0.35 7.96
N TYR A 181 -2.48 0.09 6.65
CA TYR A 181 -1.34 0.37 5.77
C TYR A 181 -1.22 1.86 5.43
N TYR A 182 -0.01 2.30 5.09
CA TYR A 182 0.17 3.56 4.39
C TYR A 182 -0.23 3.37 2.92
N VAL A 183 -1.13 4.22 2.43
CA VAL A 183 -1.69 4.07 1.08
C VAL A 183 -1.57 5.37 0.30
N VAL A 184 -1.07 5.27 -0.91
CA VAL A 184 -1.14 6.31 -1.93
C VAL A 184 -2.15 5.87 -2.98
N CYS A 185 -3.22 6.65 -3.10
CA CYS A 185 -4.27 6.38 -4.08
C CYS A 185 -3.90 7.02 -5.41
N GLY A 186 -3.58 6.21 -6.39
CA GLY A 186 -3.21 6.70 -7.72
C GLY A 186 -2.74 5.59 -8.65
N ASP A 187 -2.50 5.99 -9.88
CA ASP A 187 -1.94 5.12 -10.91
C ASP A 187 -0.42 5.05 -10.75
N ALA A 188 0.08 3.85 -10.44
CA ALA A 188 1.50 3.61 -10.19
C ALA A 188 2.39 3.80 -11.45
N THR A 189 1.80 3.90 -12.64
CA THR A 189 2.56 4.24 -13.87
C THR A 189 2.98 5.70 -13.91
N ARG A 190 2.41 6.55 -13.05
CA ARG A 190 2.71 7.99 -12.99
C ARG A 190 3.83 8.26 -11.99
N GLU A 191 4.85 8.98 -12.44
CA GLU A 191 6.02 9.32 -11.62
C GLU A 191 5.65 10.13 -10.36
N GLU A 192 4.66 11.04 -10.47
CA GLU A 192 4.23 11.83 -9.32
C GLU A 192 3.67 10.96 -8.18
N VAL A 193 3.00 9.86 -8.52
CA VAL A 193 2.44 8.91 -7.56
C VAL A 193 3.55 8.11 -6.87
N LEU A 194 4.58 7.71 -7.60
CA LEU A 194 5.76 7.04 -7.05
C LEU A 194 6.57 7.97 -6.13
N LEU A 195 6.69 9.25 -6.50
CA LEU A 195 7.32 10.28 -5.65
C LEU A 195 6.51 10.52 -4.37
N GLU A 196 5.18 10.56 -4.45
CA GLU A 196 4.30 10.66 -3.26
C GLU A 196 4.48 9.44 -2.35
N ALA A 197 4.69 8.25 -2.91
CA ALA A 197 5.02 7.04 -2.16
C ALA A 197 6.45 7.03 -1.58
N GLY A 198 7.29 8.01 -1.92
CA GLY A 198 8.64 8.17 -1.39
C GLY A 198 9.69 7.27 -2.03
N ILE A 199 9.61 7.08 -3.34
CA ILE A 199 10.51 6.20 -4.10
C ILE A 199 11.99 6.60 -3.99
N ASP A 200 12.27 7.90 -3.83
CA ASP A 200 13.60 8.49 -3.67
C ASP A 200 14.35 7.97 -2.42
N ARG A 201 13.62 7.51 -1.42
CA ARG A 201 14.14 7.04 -0.13
C ARG A 201 13.65 5.63 0.24
N ALA A 202 12.97 4.95 -0.69
CA ALA A 202 12.54 3.57 -0.54
C ALA A 202 13.73 2.61 -0.68
N ARG A 203 13.64 1.46 -0.03
CA ARG A 203 14.60 0.34 -0.17
C ARG A 203 14.28 -0.54 -1.37
N GLY A 204 13.00 -0.70 -1.68
CA GLY A 204 12.58 -1.53 -2.79
C GLY A 204 11.16 -1.25 -3.24
N LEU A 205 10.84 -1.76 -4.42
CA LEU A 205 9.53 -1.66 -5.04
C LEU A 205 9.09 -3.01 -5.58
N VAL A 206 7.81 -3.32 -5.43
CA VAL A 206 7.18 -4.52 -5.97
C VAL A 206 6.10 -4.09 -6.96
N ALA A 207 6.31 -4.36 -8.25
CA ALA A 207 5.35 -4.08 -9.32
C ALA A 207 4.49 -5.32 -9.56
N VAL A 208 3.22 -5.28 -9.09
CA VAL A 208 2.28 -6.41 -9.14
C VAL A 208 0.87 -6.01 -9.59
N VAL A 209 0.80 -4.98 -10.44
CA VAL A 209 -0.46 -4.61 -11.11
C VAL A 209 -0.88 -5.67 -12.11
N SER A 210 -2.13 -5.62 -12.59
CA SER A 210 -2.71 -6.68 -13.42
C SER A 210 -2.16 -6.76 -14.85
N SER A 211 -1.50 -5.70 -15.33
CA SER A 211 -0.99 -5.61 -16.72
C SER A 211 0.52 -5.68 -16.73
N ASP A 212 1.10 -6.57 -17.55
CA ASP A 212 2.55 -6.65 -17.74
C ASP A 212 3.13 -5.38 -18.36
N ALA A 213 2.38 -4.73 -19.26
CA ALA A 213 2.79 -3.45 -19.85
C ALA A 213 2.92 -2.36 -18.79
N ASP A 214 1.95 -2.29 -17.85
CA ASP A 214 1.99 -1.33 -16.74
C ASP A 214 3.12 -1.68 -15.77
N ASN A 215 3.38 -2.97 -15.48
CA ASN A 215 4.51 -3.38 -14.68
C ASN A 215 5.85 -2.97 -15.31
N VAL A 216 6.01 -3.12 -16.64
CA VAL A 216 7.21 -2.63 -17.35
C VAL A 216 7.36 -1.12 -17.20
N TYR A 217 6.26 -0.38 -17.34
CA TYR A 217 6.29 1.09 -17.22
C TYR A 217 6.65 1.53 -15.79
N ILE A 218 6.06 0.90 -14.79
CA ILE A 218 6.38 1.13 -13.36
C ILE A 218 7.86 0.87 -13.09
N VAL A 219 8.41 -0.26 -13.60
CA VAL A 219 9.81 -0.63 -13.41
C VAL A 219 10.74 0.40 -14.05
N LEU A 220 10.45 0.84 -15.30
CA LEU A 220 11.23 1.88 -15.99
C LEU A 220 11.24 3.20 -15.20
N SER A 221 10.07 3.69 -14.80
CA SER A 221 9.95 4.92 -14.02
C SER A 221 10.64 4.79 -12.66
N ALA A 222 10.46 3.66 -11.98
CA ALA A 222 11.07 3.39 -10.68
C ALA A 222 12.61 3.39 -10.76
N ARG A 223 13.19 2.72 -11.76
CA ARG A 223 14.64 2.67 -11.98
C ARG A 223 15.21 4.03 -12.34
N SER A 224 14.46 4.82 -13.14
CA SER A 224 14.85 6.21 -13.48
C SER A 224 14.87 7.13 -12.26
N LEU A 225 13.85 7.02 -11.38
CA LEU A 225 13.72 7.86 -10.19
C LEU A 225 14.69 7.46 -9.06
N ASN A 226 14.99 6.16 -8.94
CA ASN A 226 15.93 5.66 -7.93
C ASN A 226 16.77 4.49 -8.51
N PRO A 227 17.99 4.80 -9.02
CA PRO A 227 18.87 3.78 -9.62
C PRO A 227 19.31 2.66 -8.66
N ALA A 228 19.31 2.91 -7.34
CA ALA A 228 19.73 1.93 -6.31
C ALA A 228 18.57 1.07 -5.76
N LEU A 229 17.35 1.30 -6.24
CA LEU A 229 16.15 0.63 -5.75
C LEU A 229 16.16 -0.87 -6.09
N TYR A 230 15.85 -1.73 -5.11
CA TYR A 230 15.62 -3.15 -5.39
C TYR A 230 14.21 -3.37 -5.93
N ILE A 231 14.10 -3.80 -7.18
CA ILE A 231 12.82 -3.90 -7.89
C ILE A 231 12.47 -5.36 -8.17
N VAL A 232 11.33 -5.80 -7.63
CA VAL A 232 10.71 -7.10 -7.94
C VAL A 232 9.47 -6.84 -8.79
N ALA A 233 9.32 -7.57 -9.89
CA ALA A 233 8.18 -7.42 -10.77
C ALA A 233 7.46 -8.75 -11.02
N ARG A 234 6.15 -8.68 -11.25
CA ARG A 234 5.33 -9.80 -11.67
C ARG A 234 5.25 -9.85 -13.18
N ALA A 235 5.50 -11.01 -13.75
CA ALA A 235 5.16 -11.35 -15.12
C ALA A 235 3.93 -12.28 -15.15
N GLU A 236 3.00 -12.04 -16.07
CA GLU A 236 1.82 -12.87 -16.29
C GLU A 236 1.94 -13.68 -17.59
N GLU A 237 2.44 -13.04 -18.65
CA GLU A 237 2.56 -13.63 -19.99
C GLU A 237 3.96 -14.15 -20.26
N GLU A 238 4.05 -15.17 -21.14
CA GLU A 238 5.32 -15.68 -21.63
C GLU A 238 6.08 -14.57 -22.38
N GLY A 239 7.36 -14.41 -22.02
CA GLY A 239 8.25 -13.37 -22.58
C GLY A 239 8.15 -11.99 -21.91
N ALA A 240 7.22 -11.74 -20.99
CA ALA A 240 7.18 -10.52 -20.20
C ALA A 240 8.38 -10.42 -19.24
N GLU A 241 8.88 -11.54 -18.74
CA GLU A 241 10.05 -11.62 -17.85
C GLU A 241 11.28 -10.90 -18.42
N GLN A 242 11.64 -11.19 -19.66
CA GLN A 242 12.81 -10.57 -20.31
C GLN A 242 12.62 -9.05 -20.50
N LYS A 243 11.38 -8.60 -20.78
CA LYS A 243 11.06 -7.18 -20.92
C LYS A 243 11.22 -6.47 -19.58
N LEU A 244 10.73 -7.06 -18.50
CA LEU A 244 10.83 -6.52 -17.13
C LEU A 244 12.28 -6.45 -16.64
N LEU A 245 13.08 -7.49 -16.90
CA LEU A 245 14.53 -7.47 -16.60
C LEU A 245 15.25 -6.37 -17.39
N ARG A 246 14.97 -6.22 -18.69
CA ARG A 246 15.53 -5.15 -19.53
C ARG A 246 15.06 -3.76 -19.08
N ALA A 247 13.85 -3.64 -18.55
CA ALA A 247 13.34 -2.40 -17.97
C ALA A 247 14.05 -2.00 -16.67
N GLY A 248 14.82 -2.93 -16.05
CA GLY A 248 15.59 -2.66 -14.85
C GLY A 248 15.06 -3.33 -13.58
N ALA A 249 14.19 -4.35 -13.70
CA ALA A 249 13.85 -5.19 -12.55
C ALA A 249 15.05 -6.03 -12.14
N ASP A 250 15.30 -6.13 -10.81
CA ASP A 250 16.35 -7.02 -10.27
C ASP A 250 15.88 -8.47 -10.21
N ARG A 251 14.56 -8.65 -10.09
CA ARG A 251 13.93 -9.96 -10.04
C ARG A 251 12.54 -9.93 -10.67
N VAL A 252 12.22 -10.97 -11.41
CA VAL A 252 10.90 -11.18 -12.00
C VAL A 252 10.35 -12.52 -11.54
N GLU A 253 9.09 -12.52 -11.14
CA GLU A 253 8.37 -13.72 -10.70
C GLU A 253 7.11 -13.90 -11.56
N SER A 254 6.86 -15.15 -11.98
CA SER A 254 5.65 -15.55 -12.71
C SER A 254 4.77 -16.45 -11.83
N PRO A 255 3.87 -15.88 -11.02
CA PRO A 255 3.14 -16.63 -9.99
C PRO A 255 2.27 -17.76 -10.56
N TYR A 256 1.69 -17.56 -11.75
CA TYR A 256 0.86 -18.59 -12.40
C TYR A 256 1.71 -19.78 -12.86
N GLU A 257 2.88 -19.54 -13.44
CA GLU A 257 3.80 -20.60 -13.84
C GLU A 257 4.35 -21.35 -12.63
N MET A 258 4.76 -20.61 -11.59
CA MET A 258 5.21 -21.19 -10.33
C MET A 258 4.11 -22.03 -9.68
N GLY A 259 2.89 -21.51 -9.61
CA GLY A 259 1.72 -22.22 -9.07
C GLY A 259 1.39 -23.47 -9.90
N GLY A 260 1.38 -23.36 -11.21
CA GLY A 260 1.15 -24.48 -12.13
C GLY A 260 2.19 -25.58 -11.97
N ARG A 261 3.48 -25.22 -11.94
CA ARG A 261 4.58 -26.17 -11.67
C ARG A 261 4.45 -26.85 -10.31
N LYS A 262 4.07 -26.08 -9.26
CA LYS A 262 3.87 -26.64 -7.91
C LYS A 262 2.71 -27.64 -7.89
N MET A 263 1.56 -27.31 -8.53
CA MET A 263 0.42 -28.21 -8.65
C MET A 263 0.77 -29.49 -9.43
N ALA A 264 1.47 -29.37 -10.57
CA ALA A 264 1.94 -30.52 -11.32
C ALA A 264 2.89 -31.41 -10.48
N SER A 265 3.82 -30.80 -9.74
CA SER A 265 4.71 -31.53 -8.84
C SER A 265 3.96 -32.27 -7.73
N ALA A 266 2.91 -31.66 -7.17
CA ALA A 266 2.07 -32.30 -6.16
C ALA A 266 1.33 -33.53 -6.72
N ILE A 267 0.97 -33.53 -7.98
CA ILE A 267 0.36 -34.71 -8.66
C ILE A 267 1.41 -35.77 -8.99
N LEU A 268 2.55 -35.35 -9.58
CA LEU A 268 3.56 -36.28 -10.08
C LEU A 268 4.45 -36.86 -8.98
N ARG A 269 4.69 -36.11 -7.91
CA ARG A 269 5.60 -36.46 -6.81
C ARG A 269 5.05 -36.05 -5.44
N PRO A 270 3.90 -36.56 -5.02
CA PRO A 270 3.19 -36.06 -3.82
C PRO A 270 4.05 -36.15 -2.54
N THR A 271 4.75 -37.27 -2.35
CA THR A 271 5.61 -37.47 -1.16
C THR A 271 6.78 -36.48 -1.12
N VAL A 272 7.40 -36.20 -2.27
CA VAL A 272 8.50 -35.23 -2.35
C VAL A 272 7.98 -33.82 -2.07
N THR A 273 6.82 -33.44 -2.61
CA THR A 273 6.21 -32.14 -2.38
C THR A 273 5.89 -31.94 -0.90
N THR A 274 5.26 -32.94 -0.26
CA THR A 274 4.97 -32.91 1.18
C THR A 274 6.26 -32.80 2.01
N PHE A 275 7.31 -33.56 1.67
CA PHE A 275 8.60 -33.48 2.35
C PHE A 275 9.22 -32.08 2.22
N MET A 276 9.24 -31.50 1.02
CA MET A 276 9.78 -30.15 0.79
C MET A 276 8.96 -29.08 1.53
N GLU A 277 7.65 -29.20 1.58
CA GLU A 277 6.80 -28.29 2.36
C GLU A 277 7.10 -28.37 3.86
N LEU A 278 7.25 -29.56 4.39
CA LEU A 278 7.62 -29.76 5.79
C LEU A 278 9.03 -29.23 6.08
N ALA A 279 9.98 -29.45 5.19
CA ALA A 279 11.37 -29.04 5.37
C ALA A 279 11.60 -27.50 5.23
N LEU A 280 10.71 -26.79 4.50
CA LEU A 280 10.86 -25.35 4.21
C LEU A 280 9.86 -24.46 4.97
N THR A 281 8.92 -25.04 5.72
CA THR A 281 7.92 -24.26 6.47
C THR A 281 8.49 -23.84 7.83
N GLU A 282 8.62 -22.53 8.04
CA GLU A 282 9.04 -21.97 9.34
C GLU A 282 8.05 -22.36 10.45
N GLY A 283 8.56 -22.84 11.59
CA GLY A 283 7.77 -23.14 12.77
C GLY A 283 7.47 -24.62 13.00
N LEU A 284 7.89 -25.51 12.13
CA LEU A 284 7.88 -26.95 12.37
C LEU A 284 9.12 -27.41 13.14
N GLU A 285 9.06 -28.59 13.75
CA GLU A 285 10.19 -29.19 14.47
C GLU A 285 11.40 -29.46 13.56
N TRP A 286 11.16 -29.65 12.26
CA TRP A 286 12.17 -29.86 11.21
C TRP A 286 12.30 -28.63 10.34
N SER A 287 13.53 -28.20 10.08
CA SER A 287 13.83 -27.12 9.12
C SER A 287 15.12 -27.39 8.35
N MET A 288 15.28 -26.66 7.25
CA MET A 288 16.51 -26.59 6.48
C MET A 288 17.12 -25.21 6.66
N GLU A 289 18.35 -25.16 7.14
CA GLU A 289 19.03 -23.89 7.44
C GLU A 289 20.37 -23.78 6.74
N GLU A 290 20.76 -22.54 6.43
CA GLU A 290 22.06 -22.17 5.92
C GLU A 290 22.89 -21.62 7.07
N ILE A 291 23.98 -22.32 7.43
CA ILE A 291 24.84 -21.96 8.56
C ILE A 291 26.24 -21.67 8.06
N LYS A 292 26.70 -20.43 8.25
CA LYS A 292 28.04 -20.00 7.82
C LYS A 292 29.09 -20.40 8.87
N VAL A 293 30.15 -21.07 8.40
CA VAL A 293 31.26 -21.50 9.24
C VAL A 293 32.27 -20.37 9.45
N GLY A 294 32.41 -19.93 10.67
CA GLY A 294 33.38 -18.90 11.07
C GLY A 294 34.82 -19.42 11.03
N ALA A 295 35.79 -18.51 10.91
CA ALA A 295 37.20 -18.88 10.94
C ALA A 295 37.69 -19.50 12.27
N GLY A 296 36.97 -19.18 13.38
CA GLY A 296 37.24 -19.73 14.73
C GLY A 296 36.48 -21.02 15.04
N SER A 297 35.67 -21.51 14.15
CA SER A 297 34.85 -22.70 14.36
C SER A 297 35.66 -23.95 14.58
N SER A 298 35.24 -24.78 15.54
CA SER A 298 35.84 -26.12 15.79
C SER A 298 35.62 -27.08 14.61
N LEU A 299 34.78 -26.77 13.65
CA LEU A 299 34.50 -27.55 12.46
C LEU A 299 35.52 -27.31 11.34
N VAL A 300 36.32 -26.25 11.40
CA VAL A 300 37.29 -25.91 10.34
C VAL A 300 38.38 -26.95 10.24
N GLY A 301 38.56 -27.48 9.01
CA GLY A 301 39.54 -28.53 8.72
C GLY A 301 39.09 -29.96 9.06
N VAL A 302 37.93 -30.11 9.70
CA VAL A 302 37.39 -31.42 10.10
C VAL A 302 36.61 -32.05 8.95
N ALA A 303 36.90 -33.32 8.69
CA ALA A 303 36.14 -34.11 7.70
C ALA A 303 34.72 -34.38 8.22
N LEU A 304 33.73 -34.48 7.33
CA LEU A 304 32.34 -34.68 7.70
C LEU A 304 32.11 -35.90 8.59
N LYS A 305 32.84 -36.99 8.38
CA LYS A 305 32.76 -38.18 9.24
C LYS A 305 33.16 -37.94 10.69
N ASP A 306 34.08 -37.03 10.90
CA ASP A 306 34.64 -36.70 12.24
C ASP A 306 33.97 -35.48 12.88
N SER A 307 33.16 -34.77 12.14
CA SER A 307 32.47 -33.54 12.59
C SER A 307 31.40 -33.78 13.65
N GLY A 308 30.89 -35.00 13.76
CA GLY A 308 29.78 -35.34 14.66
C GLY A 308 28.41 -34.84 14.23
N LEU A 309 28.27 -34.15 13.11
CA LEU A 309 27.02 -33.57 12.64
C LEU A 309 25.90 -34.60 12.50
N ARG A 310 26.21 -35.76 11.96
CA ARG A 310 25.23 -36.85 11.79
C ARG A 310 25.06 -37.68 13.06
N GLN A 311 26.15 -38.01 13.74
CA GLN A 311 26.12 -38.95 14.87
C GLN A 311 25.65 -38.29 16.18
N LYS A 312 26.00 -37.03 16.41
CA LYS A 312 25.71 -36.31 17.67
C LYS A 312 24.53 -35.39 17.53
N LEU A 313 24.37 -34.75 16.38
CA LEU A 313 23.33 -33.75 16.17
C LEU A 313 22.18 -34.26 15.27
N ASP A 314 22.23 -35.51 14.80
CA ASP A 314 21.16 -36.09 13.94
C ASP A 314 20.77 -35.17 12.78
N LEU A 315 21.78 -34.57 12.13
CA LEU A 315 21.59 -33.65 11.01
C LEU A 315 21.91 -34.35 9.69
N ILE A 316 21.11 -34.07 8.67
CA ILE A 316 21.37 -34.43 7.29
C ILE A 316 22.04 -33.24 6.61
N LEU A 317 23.27 -33.43 6.18
CA LEU A 317 23.99 -32.43 5.40
C LEU A 317 23.58 -32.57 3.93
N VAL A 318 22.96 -31.56 3.39
CA VAL A 318 22.43 -31.55 2.01
C VAL A 318 23.48 -31.03 1.04
N ALA A 319 24.15 -29.93 1.40
CA ALA A 319 25.19 -29.34 0.56
C ALA A 319 26.15 -28.46 1.39
N ILE A 320 27.31 -28.16 0.80
CA ILE A 320 28.25 -27.15 1.27
C ILE A 320 28.47 -26.15 0.16
N LYS A 321 28.23 -24.86 0.42
CA LYS A 321 28.62 -23.78 -0.47
C LYS A 321 29.99 -23.26 -0.03
N ARG A 322 30.97 -23.34 -0.90
CA ARG A 322 32.34 -22.86 -0.67
C ARG A 322 32.39 -21.31 -0.65
N GLY A 323 33.43 -20.77 -0.06
CA GLY A 323 33.64 -19.32 0.00
C GLY A 323 33.82 -18.66 -1.38
N ASP A 324 34.21 -19.38 -2.41
CA ASP A 324 34.29 -18.97 -3.83
C ASP A 324 32.94 -19.06 -4.57
N GLY A 325 31.90 -19.60 -3.92
CA GLY A 325 30.56 -19.74 -4.48
C GLY A 325 30.22 -21.09 -5.07
N GLU A 326 31.17 -22.04 -5.17
CA GLU A 326 30.95 -23.42 -5.63
C GLU A 326 29.98 -24.14 -4.68
N MET A 327 29.00 -24.88 -5.23
CA MET A 327 28.05 -25.68 -4.49
C MET A 327 28.36 -27.16 -4.58
N LEU A 328 28.78 -27.77 -3.49
CA LEU A 328 29.00 -29.20 -3.36
C LEU A 328 27.72 -29.88 -2.85
N PHE A 329 27.00 -30.54 -3.74
CA PHE A 329 25.80 -31.31 -3.36
C PHE A 329 26.23 -32.71 -2.87
N ASN A 330 25.56 -33.22 -1.84
CA ASN A 330 25.81 -34.52 -1.22
C ASN A 330 27.31 -34.76 -0.97
N PRO A 331 27.97 -33.91 -0.15
CA PRO A 331 29.39 -34.00 0.11
C PRO A 331 29.75 -35.38 0.70
N THR A 332 30.91 -35.90 0.35
CA THR A 332 31.40 -37.20 0.84
C THR A 332 31.80 -37.11 2.31
N LEU A 333 31.91 -38.25 2.98
CA LEU A 333 32.32 -38.33 4.37
C LEU A 333 33.74 -37.78 4.63
N GLU A 334 34.60 -37.79 3.63
CA GLU A 334 35.97 -37.27 3.64
C GLU A 334 36.03 -35.76 3.32
N THR A 335 34.93 -35.14 2.88
CA THR A 335 34.92 -33.72 2.54
C THR A 335 35.21 -32.87 3.79
N PRO A 336 36.29 -32.06 3.78
CA PRO A 336 36.56 -31.15 4.90
C PRO A 336 35.66 -29.94 4.86
N ILE A 337 35.25 -29.46 6.05
CA ILE A 337 34.56 -28.17 6.23
C ILE A 337 35.67 -27.11 6.32
N LEU A 338 35.54 -26.03 5.55
CA LEU A 338 36.50 -24.93 5.52
C LEU A 338 35.96 -23.67 6.12
N ALA A 339 36.84 -22.78 6.57
CA ALA A 339 36.45 -21.46 7.01
C ALA A 339 35.78 -20.65 5.89
N GLY A 340 34.65 -20.02 6.17
CA GLY A 340 33.88 -19.29 5.17
C GLY A 340 32.90 -20.12 4.37
N ASP A 341 32.89 -21.44 4.52
CA ASP A 341 31.85 -22.31 3.94
C ASP A 341 30.47 -21.97 4.52
N THR A 342 29.45 -22.25 3.74
CA THR A 342 28.06 -22.27 4.21
C THR A 342 27.52 -23.68 4.11
N VAL A 343 27.22 -24.25 5.28
CA VAL A 343 26.67 -25.60 5.40
C VAL A 343 25.16 -25.53 5.27
N ILE A 344 24.56 -26.32 4.39
CA ILE A 344 23.10 -26.48 4.24
C ILE A 344 22.73 -27.80 4.91
N ALA A 345 22.06 -27.69 6.06
CA ALA A 345 21.69 -28.83 6.88
C ALA A 345 20.17 -28.90 7.08
N LEU A 346 19.65 -30.13 7.12
CA LEU A 346 18.27 -30.46 7.43
C LEU A 346 18.20 -31.22 8.74
N GLY A 347 17.35 -30.80 9.65
CA GLY A 347 17.15 -31.47 10.92
C GLY A 347 16.20 -30.78 11.87
N MET A 348 16.11 -31.23 13.11
CA MET A 348 15.31 -30.56 14.14
C MET A 348 15.94 -29.23 14.50
N ARG A 349 15.10 -28.21 14.72
CA ARG A 349 15.51 -26.83 15.01
C ARG A 349 16.54 -26.74 16.13
N ARG A 350 16.32 -27.46 17.25
CA ARG A 350 17.26 -27.52 18.37
C ARG A 350 18.68 -28.00 17.98
N ASN A 351 18.74 -28.94 17.02
CA ASN A 351 20.00 -29.51 16.55
C ASN A 351 20.70 -28.56 15.56
N LEU A 352 19.93 -27.80 14.78
CA LEU A 352 20.44 -26.75 13.89
C LEU A 352 20.98 -25.56 14.70
N GLU A 353 20.33 -25.18 15.79
CA GLU A 353 20.83 -24.17 16.74
C GLU A 353 22.17 -24.60 17.38
N ALA A 354 22.31 -25.89 17.74
CA ALA A 354 23.59 -26.44 18.22
C ALA A 354 24.68 -26.42 17.14
N LEU A 355 24.32 -26.67 15.87
CA LEU A 355 25.26 -26.52 14.75
C LEU A 355 25.67 -25.06 14.56
N GLU A 356 24.75 -24.11 14.70
CA GLU A 356 25.09 -22.68 14.60
C GLU A 356 26.09 -22.25 15.68
N GLU A 357 25.97 -22.78 16.89
CA GLU A 357 26.95 -22.56 17.96
C GLU A 357 28.34 -23.13 17.64
N LEU A 358 28.39 -24.35 17.09
CA LEU A 358 29.66 -24.98 16.68
C LEU A 358 30.32 -24.28 15.49
N ALA A 359 29.51 -23.65 14.62
CA ALA A 359 29.97 -22.98 13.42
C ALA A 359 30.49 -21.55 13.66
N ARG A 360 30.31 -21.00 14.84
CA ARG A 360 30.85 -19.69 15.23
C ARG A 360 32.33 -19.80 15.53
#